data_a01b2bb5459cb822b2d2f80e5e250144
#
_entry.id   a01b2bb5459cb822b2d2f80e5e250144
#
_cell.length_a   1.000
_cell.length_b   1.000
_cell.length_c   1.000
_cell.angle_alpha   90.00
_cell.angle_beta   90.00
_cell.angle_gamma   90.00
#
_symmetry.space_group_name_H-M   'P 1'
#
loop_
_entity.id
_entity.type
_entity.pdbx_description
1 polymer ?
#
loop_
_entity_poly.entity_id
_entity_poly.type
_entity_poly.pdbx_seq_one_letter_code
_entity_poly.pdbx_strand_id
1 'polypeptide(L)'
;MYKRQAQQIALQKKQLAEANNKVPMSLKAVAEKYKVQPVVAEKASQMNVLALGDSVMVAASTNLQEVFPHMYIDAAVGRQAESLATDLTNAKSKMPNPDAYLIGLGTNGTIKEDEIDAAMKVAGNKPVYWMNVHADRVWAKPNNNLLTKMAKKYKNLKIIDWNKKASGQSSWFYSDNIHPKGTGAEKYAALVANSLTNVEK
;
A
#
# COMPACT_ATOMS: atom_id res chain seq x y z
N MET A 1 -14.78 -23.06 -7.74
CA MET A 1 -14.47 -21.79 -7.07
C MET A 1 -13.15 -21.86 -6.26
N TYR A 2 -12.97 -22.83 -5.37
CA TYR A 2 -11.76 -22.97 -4.53
C TYR A 2 -10.42 -23.14 -5.26
N LYS A 3 -10.35 -23.88 -6.38
CA LYS A 3 -9.09 -24.09 -7.13
C LYS A 3 -8.51 -22.80 -7.72
N ARG A 4 -9.34 -21.91 -8.29
CA ARG A 4 -8.89 -20.61 -8.84
C ARG A 4 -8.38 -19.69 -7.73
N GLN A 5 -9.05 -19.69 -6.59
CA GLN A 5 -8.65 -18.89 -5.43
C GLN A 5 -7.32 -19.38 -4.82
N ALA A 6 -7.13 -20.69 -4.71
CA ALA A 6 -5.87 -21.29 -4.25
C ALA A 6 -4.70 -20.99 -5.19
N GLN A 7 -4.91 -21.06 -6.52
CA GLN A 7 -3.91 -20.69 -7.51
C GLN A 7 -3.54 -19.21 -7.44
N GLN A 8 -4.52 -18.33 -7.22
CA GLN A 8 -4.30 -16.90 -7.08
C GLN A 8 -3.49 -16.58 -5.81
N ILE A 9 -3.81 -17.22 -4.69
CA ILE A 9 -3.06 -17.09 -3.43
C ILE A 9 -1.62 -17.57 -3.59
N ALA A 10 -1.41 -18.72 -4.26
CA ALA A 10 -0.07 -19.26 -4.51
C ALA A 10 0.77 -18.30 -5.40
N LEU A 11 0.16 -17.76 -6.46
CA LEU A 11 0.81 -16.78 -7.33
C LEU A 11 1.20 -15.51 -6.57
N GLN A 12 0.31 -15.00 -5.73
CA GLN A 12 0.56 -13.79 -4.94
C GLN A 12 1.64 -14.00 -3.88
N LYS A 13 1.67 -15.16 -3.21
CA LYS A 13 2.76 -15.52 -2.30
C LYS A 13 4.09 -15.61 -3.02
N LYS A 14 4.11 -16.17 -4.24
CA LYS A 14 5.30 -16.23 -5.08
C LYS A 14 5.78 -14.83 -5.47
N GLN A 15 4.88 -13.93 -5.89
CA GLN A 15 5.20 -12.54 -6.23
C GLN A 15 5.80 -11.79 -5.04
N LEU A 16 5.24 -11.97 -3.84
CA LEU A 16 5.78 -11.36 -2.63
C LEU A 16 7.17 -11.90 -2.26
N ALA A 17 7.38 -13.21 -2.40
CA ALA A 17 8.68 -13.82 -2.15
C ALA A 17 9.74 -13.35 -3.18
N GLU A 18 9.36 -13.23 -4.46
CA GLU A 18 10.23 -12.70 -5.51
C GLU A 18 10.57 -11.23 -5.29
N ALA A 19 9.62 -10.42 -4.80
CA ALA A 19 9.86 -9.04 -4.46
C ALA A 19 10.93 -8.90 -3.36
N ASN A 20 10.84 -9.73 -2.33
CA ASN A 20 11.79 -9.70 -1.21
C ASN A 20 13.22 -10.15 -1.57
N ASN A 21 13.42 -10.83 -2.72
CA ASN A 21 14.70 -11.37 -3.16
C ASN A 21 15.32 -10.64 -4.37
N LYS A 22 14.72 -9.56 -4.87
CA LYS A 22 15.24 -8.83 -6.04
C LYS A 22 16.50 -8.04 -5.73
N VAL A 23 17.44 -8.03 -6.68
CA VAL A 23 18.56 -7.07 -6.70
C VAL A 23 17.98 -5.66 -6.89
N PRO A 24 18.36 -4.68 -6.06
CA PRO A 24 17.87 -3.32 -6.18
C PRO A 24 18.15 -2.72 -7.56
N MET A 25 17.16 -2.05 -8.14
CA MET A 25 17.34 -1.25 -9.35
C MET A 25 18.19 -0.02 -9.05
N SER A 26 18.95 0.48 -10.05
CA SER A 26 19.61 1.77 -9.93
C SER A 26 18.56 2.90 -9.77
N LEU A 27 18.91 3.96 -9.05
CA LEU A 27 18.02 5.12 -8.84
C LEU A 27 17.53 5.72 -10.16
N LYS A 28 18.41 5.77 -11.17
CA LYS A 28 18.06 6.22 -12.51
C LYS A 28 16.98 5.33 -13.14
N ALA A 29 17.15 4.02 -13.09
CA ALA A 29 16.19 3.08 -13.63
C ALA A 29 14.84 3.15 -12.91
N VAL A 30 14.83 3.36 -11.58
CA VAL A 30 13.61 3.60 -10.80
C VAL A 30 12.93 4.88 -11.26
N ALA A 31 13.66 6.00 -11.36
CA ALA A 31 13.09 7.28 -11.77
C ALA A 31 12.45 7.20 -13.16
N GLU A 32 13.14 6.55 -14.12
CA GLU A 32 12.67 6.36 -15.50
C GLU A 32 11.44 5.43 -15.57
N LYS A 33 11.50 4.26 -14.94
CA LYS A 33 10.41 3.27 -14.96
C LYS A 33 9.13 3.82 -14.33
N TYR A 34 9.25 4.40 -13.15
CA TYR A 34 8.09 4.87 -12.38
C TYR A 34 7.66 6.30 -12.74
N LYS A 35 8.44 6.99 -13.59
CA LYS A 35 8.20 8.39 -13.99
C LYS A 35 8.07 9.30 -12.77
N VAL A 36 8.97 9.12 -11.82
CA VAL A 36 9.13 9.97 -10.65
C VAL A 36 10.39 10.84 -10.79
N GLN A 37 10.46 11.92 -10.03
CA GLN A 37 11.67 12.74 -10.02
C GLN A 37 12.85 11.95 -9.42
N PRO A 38 14.11 12.17 -9.86
CA PRO A 38 15.28 11.49 -9.31
C PRO A 38 15.39 11.63 -7.78
N VAL A 39 15.07 12.79 -7.23
CA VAL A 39 15.09 13.04 -5.79
C VAL A 39 14.02 12.23 -5.04
N VAL A 40 12.88 11.90 -5.69
CA VAL A 40 11.86 11.01 -5.14
C VAL A 40 12.40 9.59 -5.07
N ALA A 41 13.04 9.09 -6.14
CA ALA A 41 13.66 7.77 -6.16
C ALA A 41 14.77 7.65 -5.10
N GLU A 42 15.60 8.67 -4.97
CA GLU A 42 16.66 8.72 -3.97
C GLU A 42 16.11 8.67 -2.54
N LYS A 43 15.17 9.55 -2.19
CA LYS A 43 14.55 9.55 -0.85
C LYS A 43 13.84 8.23 -0.56
N ALA A 44 13.04 7.72 -1.51
CA ALA A 44 12.33 6.46 -1.36
C ALA A 44 13.29 5.28 -1.10
N SER A 45 14.44 5.26 -1.77
CA SER A 45 15.44 4.20 -1.60
C SER A 45 16.08 4.14 -0.22
N GLN A 46 16.01 5.22 0.55
CA GLN A 46 16.58 5.34 1.89
C GLN A 46 15.56 5.12 3.01
N MET A 47 14.27 5.08 2.69
CA MET A 47 13.21 4.99 3.70
C MET A 47 12.99 3.55 4.17
N ASN A 48 12.92 3.37 5.49
CA ASN A 48 12.43 2.15 6.13
C ASN A 48 10.91 2.26 6.29
N VAL A 49 10.16 1.62 5.42
CA VAL A 49 8.69 1.68 5.42
C VAL A 49 8.11 0.34 5.85
N LEU A 50 7.24 0.34 6.86
CA LEU A 50 6.46 -0.82 7.22
C LEU A 50 5.11 -0.74 6.52
N ALA A 51 4.88 -1.63 5.59
CA ALA A 51 3.67 -1.69 4.79
C ALA A 51 2.78 -2.87 5.20
N LEU A 52 1.50 -2.59 5.43
CA LEU A 52 0.49 -3.60 5.75
C LEU A 52 -0.70 -3.46 4.82
N GLY A 53 -1.07 -4.54 4.14
CA GLY A 53 -2.09 -4.48 3.12
C GLY A 53 -2.85 -5.76 2.83
N ASP A 54 -3.78 -5.64 1.90
CA ASP A 54 -4.57 -6.72 1.35
C ASP A 54 -4.05 -7.17 -0.03
N SER A 55 -4.89 -7.85 -0.80
CA SER A 55 -4.54 -8.36 -2.13
C SER A 55 -4.15 -7.29 -3.15
N VAL A 56 -4.62 -6.06 -3.00
CA VAL A 56 -4.23 -4.94 -3.87
C VAL A 56 -2.75 -4.59 -3.66
N MET A 57 -2.32 -4.54 -2.40
CA MET A 57 -0.91 -4.32 -2.08
C MET A 57 -0.05 -5.53 -2.49
N VAL A 58 -0.54 -6.78 -2.34
CA VAL A 58 0.18 -7.96 -2.85
C VAL A 58 0.42 -7.84 -4.35
N ALA A 59 -0.58 -7.41 -5.12
CA ALA A 59 -0.43 -7.23 -6.58
C ALA A 59 0.59 -6.16 -6.97
N ALA A 60 0.82 -5.15 -6.11
CA ALA A 60 1.80 -4.08 -6.32
C ALA A 60 3.14 -4.31 -5.60
N SER A 61 3.29 -5.41 -4.84
CA SER A 61 4.41 -5.63 -3.91
C SER A 61 5.79 -5.55 -4.60
N THR A 62 5.95 -6.18 -5.74
CA THR A 62 7.19 -6.13 -6.54
C THR A 62 7.57 -4.69 -6.89
N ASN A 63 6.58 -3.89 -7.32
CA ASN A 63 6.82 -2.50 -7.71
C ASN A 63 7.13 -1.62 -6.50
N LEU A 64 6.49 -1.87 -5.36
CA LEU A 64 6.81 -1.20 -4.10
C LEU A 64 8.24 -1.50 -3.65
N GLN A 65 8.67 -2.76 -3.71
CA GLN A 65 10.05 -3.17 -3.35
C GLN A 65 11.11 -2.58 -4.29
N GLU A 66 10.81 -2.43 -5.57
CA GLU A 66 11.73 -1.79 -6.52
C GLU A 66 11.96 -0.31 -6.19
N VAL A 67 10.92 0.39 -5.72
CA VAL A 67 10.98 1.81 -5.35
C VAL A 67 11.52 2.00 -3.92
N PHE A 68 11.13 1.13 -3.00
CA PHE A 68 11.52 1.15 -1.59
C PHE A 68 12.23 -0.15 -1.21
N PRO A 69 13.54 -0.29 -1.49
CA PRO A 69 14.26 -1.54 -1.23
C PRO A 69 14.31 -1.94 0.26
N HIS A 70 14.09 -0.98 1.17
CA HIS A 70 14.02 -1.20 2.62
C HIS A 70 12.60 -1.28 3.16
N MET A 71 11.58 -1.47 2.30
CA MET A 71 10.20 -1.66 2.74
C MET A 71 9.97 -3.09 3.21
N TYR A 72 9.45 -3.25 4.43
CA TYR A 72 8.91 -4.51 4.90
C TYR A 72 7.42 -4.57 4.55
N ILE A 73 7.02 -5.52 3.71
CA ILE A 73 5.64 -5.68 3.26
C ILE A 73 5.00 -6.90 3.92
N ASP A 74 3.98 -6.68 4.75
CA ASP A 74 3.07 -7.69 5.26
C ASP A 74 1.71 -7.52 4.61
N ALA A 75 1.46 -8.25 3.54
CA ALA A 75 0.21 -8.18 2.78
C ALA A 75 -0.38 -9.58 2.55
N ALA A 76 -1.70 -9.69 2.68
CA ALA A 76 -2.41 -10.94 2.55
C ALA A 76 -3.74 -10.79 1.82
N VAL A 77 -4.06 -11.78 0.99
CA VAL A 77 -5.35 -11.85 0.27
C VAL A 77 -6.50 -11.93 1.27
N GLY A 78 -7.52 -11.11 1.05
CA GLY A 78 -8.73 -11.13 1.87
C GLY A 78 -8.56 -10.48 3.26
N ARG A 79 -7.39 -9.91 3.59
CA ARG A 79 -7.18 -9.22 4.88
C ARG A 79 -8.18 -8.09 5.04
N GLN A 80 -8.76 -8.02 6.23
CA GLN A 80 -9.70 -6.98 6.64
C GLN A 80 -9.10 -6.05 7.70
N ALA A 81 -9.71 -4.90 7.94
CA ALA A 81 -9.19 -3.89 8.85
C ALA A 81 -9.26 -4.29 10.33
N GLU A 82 -10.12 -5.24 10.69
CA GLU A 82 -10.28 -5.71 12.08
C GLU A 82 -9.00 -6.30 12.68
N SER A 83 -8.13 -6.89 11.85
CA SER A 83 -6.84 -7.44 12.31
C SER A 83 -5.70 -6.42 12.34
N LEU A 84 -5.92 -5.20 11.82
CA LEU A 84 -4.88 -4.22 11.53
C LEU A 84 -3.96 -3.93 12.71
N ALA A 85 -4.50 -3.64 13.89
CA ALA A 85 -3.68 -3.27 15.06
C ALA A 85 -2.80 -4.43 15.53
N THR A 86 -3.33 -5.66 15.51
CA THR A 86 -2.58 -6.88 15.83
C THR A 86 -1.50 -7.14 14.80
N ASP A 87 -1.84 -7.07 13.53
CA ASP A 87 -0.90 -7.30 12.42
C ASP A 87 0.22 -6.25 12.42
N LEU A 88 -0.09 -4.97 12.66
CA LEU A 88 0.92 -3.91 12.81
C LEU A 88 1.85 -4.17 14.01
N THR A 89 1.30 -4.61 15.13
CA THR A 89 2.10 -4.96 16.31
C THR A 89 3.08 -6.10 16.01
N ASN A 90 2.60 -7.13 15.32
CA ASN A 90 3.42 -8.25 14.90
C ASN A 90 4.49 -7.82 13.88
N ALA A 91 4.13 -7.03 12.88
CA ALA A 91 5.04 -6.54 11.86
C ALA A 91 6.13 -5.62 12.43
N LYS A 92 5.84 -4.85 13.48
CA LYS A 92 6.84 -4.04 14.22
C LYS A 92 7.97 -4.87 14.80
N SER A 93 7.76 -6.14 15.10
CA SER A 93 8.87 -7.02 15.55
C SER A 93 9.93 -7.23 14.45
N LYS A 94 9.55 -7.09 13.18
CA LYS A 94 10.44 -7.20 12.01
C LYS A 94 11.07 -5.86 11.61
N MET A 95 10.39 -4.76 11.89
CA MET A 95 10.86 -3.40 11.66
C MET A 95 10.46 -2.50 12.84
N PRO A 96 11.24 -2.49 13.95
CA PRO A 96 10.84 -1.80 15.18
C PRO A 96 10.71 -0.29 15.06
N ASN A 97 11.50 0.33 14.18
CA ASN A 97 11.61 1.78 14.00
C ASN A 97 11.42 2.19 12.53
N PRO A 98 10.25 2.01 11.93
CA PRO A 98 10.02 2.49 10.58
C PRO A 98 10.02 4.03 10.53
N ASP A 99 10.39 4.59 9.38
CA ASP A 99 10.26 6.03 9.12
C ASP A 99 8.80 6.40 8.86
N ALA A 100 8.04 5.48 8.27
CA ALA A 100 6.62 5.63 8.01
C ALA A 100 5.89 4.27 7.94
N TYR A 101 4.58 4.31 8.14
CA TYR A 101 3.68 3.19 7.88
C TYR A 101 2.91 3.42 6.59
N LEU A 102 2.75 2.38 5.77
CA LEU A 102 1.87 2.36 4.60
C LEU A 102 0.76 1.34 4.83
N ILE A 103 -0.48 1.78 4.84
CA ILE A 103 -1.65 0.91 5.02
C ILE A 103 -2.46 0.85 3.73
N GLY A 104 -2.77 -0.36 3.26
CA GLY A 104 -3.60 -0.61 2.09
C GLY A 104 -4.71 -1.60 2.42
N LEU A 105 -5.67 -1.17 3.25
CA LEU A 105 -6.82 -1.98 3.68
C LEU A 105 -8.15 -1.27 3.42
N GLY A 106 -9.22 -2.05 3.32
CA GLY A 106 -10.58 -1.59 3.13
C GLY A 106 -11.23 -2.10 1.83
N THR A 107 -10.49 -2.83 0.99
CA THR A 107 -11.03 -3.44 -0.22
C THR A 107 -11.96 -4.62 0.10
N ASN A 108 -11.70 -5.34 1.19
CA ASN A 108 -12.39 -6.59 1.54
C ASN A 108 -13.49 -6.44 2.60
N GLY A 109 -13.81 -5.22 3.02
CA GLY A 109 -14.86 -4.99 4.02
C GLY A 109 -14.90 -3.56 4.52
N THR A 110 -15.82 -3.30 5.42
CA THR A 110 -15.99 -2.01 6.10
C THR A 110 -14.85 -1.78 7.09
N ILE A 111 -14.30 -0.57 7.09
CA ILE A 111 -13.36 -0.09 8.12
C ILE A 111 -14.18 0.60 9.22
N LYS A 112 -13.82 0.38 10.48
CA LYS A 112 -14.41 1.06 11.63
C LYS A 112 -13.47 2.10 12.22
N GLU A 113 -14.04 3.08 12.92
CA GLU A 113 -13.26 4.16 13.53
C GLU A 113 -12.30 3.65 14.62
N ASP A 114 -12.74 2.70 15.43
CA ASP A 114 -11.94 2.07 16.49
C ASP A 114 -10.77 1.24 15.94
N GLU A 115 -10.91 0.64 14.77
CA GLU A 115 -9.82 -0.07 14.09
C GLU A 115 -8.72 0.90 13.65
N ILE A 116 -9.10 2.09 13.15
CA ILE A 116 -8.14 3.14 12.81
C ILE A 116 -7.49 3.69 14.09
N ASP A 117 -8.27 3.97 15.13
CA ASP A 117 -7.78 4.47 16.42
C ASP A 117 -6.74 3.51 17.03
N ALA A 118 -7.03 2.20 16.99
CA ALA A 118 -6.09 1.18 17.45
C ALA A 118 -4.79 1.13 16.62
N ALA A 119 -4.90 1.23 15.30
CA ALA A 119 -3.73 1.30 14.42
C ALA A 119 -2.88 2.55 14.67
N MET A 120 -3.51 3.71 14.82
CA MET A 120 -2.81 4.96 15.14
C MET A 120 -2.11 4.92 16.50
N LYS A 121 -2.69 4.22 17.48
CA LYS A 121 -2.05 3.97 18.79
C LYS A 121 -0.77 3.13 18.62
N VAL A 122 -0.78 2.10 17.78
CA VAL A 122 0.41 1.27 17.48
C VAL A 122 1.48 2.08 16.76
N ALA A 123 1.08 2.93 15.81
CA ALA A 123 2.00 3.78 15.04
C ALA A 123 2.63 4.90 15.88
N GLY A 124 1.95 5.36 16.93
CA GLY A 124 2.40 6.47 17.77
C GLY A 124 2.50 7.76 16.99
N ASN A 125 3.65 8.44 17.08
CA ASN A 125 3.88 9.72 16.39
C ASN A 125 4.44 9.57 14.96
N LYS A 126 4.66 8.35 14.49
CA LYS A 126 5.20 8.12 13.15
C LYS A 126 4.16 8.44 12.08
N PRO A 127 4.56 8.94 10.91
CA PRO A 127 3.66 9.16 9.79
C PRO A 127 2.98 7.86 9.35
N VAL A 128 1.67 7.92 9.15
CA VAL A 128 0.87 6.84 8.59
C VAL A 128 0.27 7.32 7.28
N TYR A 129 0.50 6.57 6.23
CA TYR A 129 -0.06 6.81 4.90
C TYR A 129 -1.05 5.70 4.60
N TRP A 130 -2.31 6.06 4.35
CA TRP A 130 -3.35 5.09 4.04
C TRP A 130 -3.83 5.25 2.59
N MET A 131 -3.67 4.19 1.79
CA MET A 131 -4.23 4.15 0.44
C MET A 131 -5.74 4.03 0.54
N ASN A 132 -6.48 4.98 -0.04
CA ASN A 132 -7.93 4.86 -0.09
C ASN A 132 -8.36 3.80 -1.12
N VAL A 133 -9.61 3.35 -1.00
CA VAL A 133 -10.13 2.18 -1.73
C VAL A 133 -10.61 2.57 -3.12
N HIS A 134 -10.09 1.86 -4.14
CA HIS A 134 -10.64 1.83 -5.50
C HIS A 134 -11.24 0.44 -5.76
N ALA A 135 -12.53 0.31 -5.61
CA ALA A 135 -13.28 -0.93 -5.84
C ALA A 135 -14.77 -0.63 -6.05
N ASP A 136 -15.42 -1.41 -6.90
CA ASP A 136 -16.88 -1.40 -7.03
C ASP A 136 -17.48 -2.24 -5.89
N ARG A 137 -17.54 -1.64 -4.70
CA ARG A 137 -18.05 -2.23 -3.46
C ARG A 137 -18.85 -1.19 -2.69
N VAL A 138 -19.96 -1.62 -2.11
CA VAL A 138 -20.85 -0.71 -1.36
C VAL A 138 -20.17 -0.01 -0.18
N TRP A 139 -19.13 -0.61 0.38
CA TRP A 139 -18.36 -0.03 1.48
C TRP A 139 -17.19 0.86 1.04
N ALA A 140 -16.81 0.88 -0.26
CA ALA A 140 -15.64 1.65 -0.71
C ALA A 140 -15.79 3.15 -0.44
N LYS A 141 -16.91 3.76 -0.84
CA LYS A 141 -17.18 5.18 -0.59
C LYS A 141 -17.31 5.50 0.91
N PRO A 142 -18.06 4.73 1.74
CA PRO A 142 -18.06 4.90 3.19
C PRO A 142 -16.67 4.82 3.82
N ASN A 143 -15.86 3.85 3.44
CA ASN A 143 -14.47 3.72 3.93
C ASN A 143 -13.64 4.96 3.59
N ASN A 144 -13.69 5.43 2.35
CA ASN A 144 -12.93 6.61 1.92
C ASN A 144 -13.37 7.89 2.65
N ASN A 145 -14.65 8.03 2.93
CA ASN A 145 -15.19 9.14 3.73
C ASN A 145 -14.69 9.05 5.18
N LEU A 146 -14.69 7.86 5.79
CA LEU A 146 -14.17 7.64 7.13
C LEU A 146 -12.67 7.96 7.18
N LEU A 147 -11.87 7.46 6.26
CA LEU A 147 -10.43 7.76 6.19
C LEU A 147 -10.18 9.27 6.12
N THR A 148 -10.96 10.00 5.30
CA THR A 148 -10.87 11.47 5.20
C THR A 148 -11.24 12.15 6.52
N LYS A 149 -12.26 11.66 7.25
CA LYS A 149 -12.62 12.13 8.59
C LYS A 149 -11.48 11.92 9.58
N MET A 150 -10.91 10.70 9.60
CA MET A 150 -9.86 10.32 10.54
C MET A 150 -8.54 11.07 10.28
N ALA A 151 -8.24 11.42 9.03
CA ALA A 151 -7.09 12.26 8.71
C ALA A 151 -7.21 13.70 9.26
N LYS A 152 -8.42 14.17 9.55
CA LYS A 152 -8.63 15.43 10.28
C LYS A 152 -8.42 15.28 11.80
N LYS A 153 -8.69 14.08 12.33
CA LYS A 153 -8.48 13.74 13.75
C LYS A 153 -7.00 13.54 14.07
N TYR A 154 -6.26 12.87 13.19
CA TYR A 154 -4.86 12.50 13.38
C TYR A 154 -3.94 13.28 12.44
N LYS A 155 -3.13 14.21 12.98
CA LYS A 155 -2.21 15.03 12.17
C LYS A 155 -1.13 14.23 11.41
N ASN A 156 -0.79 13.05 11.92
CA ASN A 156 0.17 12.12 11.32
C ASN A 156 -0.47 11.07 10.41
N LEU A 157 -1.80 11.08 10.20
CA LEU A 157 -2.48 10.26 9.20
C LEU A 157 -2.66 11.05 7.91
N LYS A 158 -2.15 10.51 6.82
CA LYS A 158 -2.25 11.08 5.48
C LYS A 158 -2.93 10.08 4.53
N ILE A 159 -3.85 10.57 3.70
CA ILE A 159 -4.53 9.72 2.73
C ILE A 159 -3.86 9.84 1.37
N ILE A 160 -3.52 8.69 0.79
CA ILE A 160 -3.05 8.58 -0.59
C ILE A 160 -4.27 8.27 -1.47
N ASP A 161 -4.62 9.20 -2.35
CA ASP A 161 -5.87 9.11 -3.14
C ASP A 161 -5.69 8.21 -4.37
N TRP A 162 -5.61 6.91 -4.11
CA TRP A 162 -5.58 5.89 -5.15
C TRP A 162 -6.89 5.84 -5.94
N ASN A 163 -8.02 6.01 -5.28
CA ASN A 163 -9.33 5.99 -5.93
C ASN A 163 -9.42 7.03 -7.04
N LYS A 164 -9.02 8.27 -6.77
CA LYS A 164 -8.98 9.33 -7.77
C LYS A 164 -7.98 9.03 -8.89
N LYS A 165 -6.77 8.55 -8.51
CA LYS A 165 -5.70 8.25 -9.46
C LYS A 165 -6.08 7.14 -10.43
N ALA A 166 -6.80 6.13 -9.95
CA ALA A 166 -7.21 4.93 -10.67
C ALA A 166 -8.51 5.09 -11.46
N SER A 167 -9.31 6.10 -11.13
CA SER A 167 -10.60 6.34 -11.77
C SER A 167 -10.45 6.51 -13.28
N GLY A 168 -11.27 5.78 -14.06
CA GLY A 168 -11.25 5.78 -15.52
C GLY A 168 -10.09 5.00 -16.16
N GLN A 169 -9.26 4.31 -15.38
CA GLN A 169 -8.06 3.63 -15.85
C GLN A 169 -8.23 2.09 -15.93
N SER A 170 -9.27 1.61 -16.60
CA SER A 170 -9.61 0.17 -16.66
C SER A 170 -8.44 -0.71 -17.14
N SER A 171 -7.58 -0.22 -18.02
CA SER A 171 -6.38 -0.94 -18.51
C SER A 171 -5.35 -1.24 -17.43
N TRP A 172 -5.39 -0.54 -16.30
CA TRP A 172 -4.46 -0.74 -15.17
C TRP A 172 -4.80 -1.94 -14.32
N PHE A 173 -5.96 -2.56 -14.53
CA PHE A 173 -6.50 -3.60 -13.67
C PHE A 173 -6.72 -4.92 -14.41
N TYR A 174 -6.82 -6.00 -13.66
CA TYR A 174 -7.43 -7.22 -14.15
C TYR A 174 -8.92 -6.97 -14.42
N SER A 175 -9.61 -7.99 -14.93
CA SER A 175 -11.04 -7.91 -15.30
C SER A 175 -11.97 -7.56 -14.13
N ASP A 176 -11.47 -7.65 -12.90
CA ASP A 176 -12.22 -7.28 -11.68
C ASP A 176 -12.22 -5.78 -11.38
N ASN A 177 -11.41 -5.00 -12.11
CA ASN A 177 -11.22 -3.56 -11.93
C ASN A 177 -10.79 -3.15 -10.50
N ILE A 178 -10.15 -4.05 -9.77
CA ILE A 178 -9.68 -3.86 -8.39
C ILE A 178 -8.17 -4.10 -8.28
N HIS A 179 -7.69 -5.25 -8.78
CA HIS A 179 -6.30 -5.63 -8.63
C HIS A 179 -5.45 -5.01 -9.75
N PRO A 180 -4.47 -4.17 -9.41
CA PRO A 180 -3.61 -3.55 -10.41
C PRO A 180 -2.68 -4.57 -11.08
N LYS A 181 -2.39 -4.36 -12.38
CA LYS A 181 -1.43 -5.14 -13.15
C LYS A 181 -0.56 -4.23 -14.01
N GLY A 182 0.65 -4.66 -14.35
CA GLY A 182 1.55 -3.91 -15.24
C GLY A 182 1.64 -2.43 -14.87
N THR A 183 1.24 -1.56 -15.79
CA THR A 183 1.24 -0.09 -15.59
C THR A 183 0.44 0.33 -14.35
N GLY A 184 -0.65 -0.36 -14.00
CA GLY A 184 -1.43 -0.05 -12.80
C GLY A 184 -0.62 -0.21 -11.52
N ALA A 185 0.13 -1.31 -11.41
CA ALA A 185 1.01 -1.56 -10.26
C ALA A 185 2.18 -0.57 -10.21
N GLU A 186 2.74 -0.18 -11.38
CA GLU A 186 3.74 0.89 -11.45
C GLU A 186 3.20 2.24 -10.98
N LYS A 187 1.97 2.60 -11.37
CA LYS A 187 1.31 3.84 -10.95
C LYS A 187 0.96 3.83 -9.46
N TYR A 188 0.61 2.67 -8.91
CA TYR A 188 0.42 2.49 -7.48
C TYR A 188 1.71 2.81 -6.71
N ALA A 189 2.82 2.17 -7.07
CA ALA A 189 4.11 2.40 -6.42
C ALA A 189 4.62 3.84 -6.60
N ALA A 190 4.48 4.43 -7.79
CA ALA A 190 4.85 5.81 -8.05
C ALA A 190 4.03 6.82 -7.21
N LEU A 191 2.73 6.56 -7.02
CA LEU A 191 1.87 7.39 -6.17
C LEU A 191 2.30 7.31 -4.70
N VAL A 192 2.64 6.11 -4.21
CA VAL A 192 3.20 5.91 -2.88
C VAL A 192 4.51 6.68 -2.72
N ALA A 193 5.44 6.55 -3.69
CA ALA A 193 6.73 7.24 -3.65
C ALA A 193 6.57 8.76 -3.52
N ASN A 194 5.77 9.37 -4.41
CA ASN A 194 5.53 10.81 -4.37
C ASN A 194 4.88 11.26 -3.05
N SER A 195 4.01 10.41 -2.47
CA SER A 195 3.30 10.74 -1.23
C SER A 195 4.20 10.64 0.00
N LEU A 196 5.01 9.59 0.11
CA LEU A 196 5.84 9.35 1.29
C LEU A 196 7.07 10.30 1.35
N THR A 197 7.64 10.64 0.19
CA THR A 197 8.86 11.48 0.15
C THR A 197 8.58 12.96 0.33
N ASN A 198 7.31 13.41 0.26
CA ASN A 198 6.89 14.81 0.38
C ASN A 198 7.73 15.77 -0.48
N VAL A 199 8.13 15.34 -1.67
CA VAL A 199 8.79 16.24 -2.64
C VAL A 199 7.68 17.04 -3.31
N GLU A 200 7.64 18.34 -3.03
CA GLU A 200 6.73 19.27 -3.71
C GLU A 200 7.02 19.27 -5.21
N LYS A 201 5.93 19.32 -6.00
CA LYS A 201 6.01 19.34 -7.46
C LYS A 201 6.46 20.68 -7.98
#